data_b30bb4b983ed7d2b58d99730ae29c6d8
#
_entry.id   b30bb4b983ed7d2b58d99730ae29c6d8
#
_cell.length_a   1.000
_cell.length_b   1.000
_cell.length_c   1.000
_cell.angle_alpha   90.00
_cell.angle_beta   90.00
_cell.angle_gamma   90.00
#
_symmetry.space_group_name_H-M   'P 1'
#
loop_
_entity.id
_entity.type
_entity.pdbx_description
1 polymer ?
#
loop_
_entity_poly.entity_id
_entity_poly.type
_entity_poly.pdbx_seq_one_letter_code
_entity_poly.pdbx_strand_id
1 'polypeptide(L)'
;MFLYMFAGYILFRTEKMTIRGSRDIANLLVCVVIPAVIVDSFCVEYSHAKLLQLAQSAFLSALGIAVAMIIAAVIFRKHPIDNFGSAFSNAGFIGIPLVQAALGDKAVFYMVPIVALMNMLQWSYGVKVITGEKSAVGLKHLVFNPIFASIIIGLIIFLTNAGSHLPDIISSTLNGLSALNAPLAMLVLGSYLAQSDIKKMLTSAHLYWVSTVRLILIPAVTLLIFSFIPVDEDIFMTAFIALSTPIGANVAVYAQLYDGDYPYACQAVAMTTLISIITLPLMIVAASFV
;
A
#
# COMPACT_ATOMS: atom_id res chain seq x y z
N MET A 1 0.23 2.84 -15.77
CA MET A 1 1.06 2.78 -14.56
C MET A 1 2.52 2.39 -14.87
N PHE A 2 2.80 1.24 -15.48
CA PHE A 2 4.18 0.76 -15.70
C PHE A 2 5.03 1.63 -16.63
N LEU A 3 4.44 2.38 -17.56
CA LEU A 3 5.16 3.38 -18.37
C LEU A 3 5.73 4.52 -17.50
N TYR A 4 4.99 4.97 -16.49
CA TYR A 4 5.52 5.95 -15.52
C TYR A 4 6.65 5.36 -14.67
N MET A 5 6.54 4.09 -14.28
CA MET A 5 7.62 3.40 -13.58
C MET A 5 8.88 3.28 -14.46
N PHE A 6 8.72 2.96 -15.73
CA PHE A 6 9.82 2.94 -16.69
C PHE A 6 10.45 4.33 -16.88
N ALA A 7 9.64 5.39 -16.94
CA ALA A 7 10.15 6.75 -16.98
C ALA A 7 10.97 7.10 -15.74
N GLY A 8 10.49 6.72 -14.54
CA GLY A 8 11.24 6.90 -13.28
C GLY A 8 12.58 6.14 -13.28
N TYR A 9 12.60 4.92 -13.81
CA TYR A 9 13.83 4.13 -14.01
C TYR A 9 14.83 4.86 -14.91
N ILE A 10 14.37 5.36 -16.07
CA ILE A 10 15.22 6.10 -17.01
C ILE A 10 15.76 7.38 -16.37
N LEU A 11 14.89 8.19 -15.73
CA LEU A 11 15.31 9.43 -15.08
C LEU A 11 16.39 9.20 -14.04
N PHE A 12 16.30 8.12 -13.29
CA PHE A 12 17.32 7.77 -12.31
C PHE A 12 18.61 7.29 -12.98
N ARG A 13 18.55 6.40 -13.98
CA ARG A 13 19.73 5.89 -14.72
C ARG A 13 20.44 6.95 -15.52
N THR A 14 19.75 8.00 -15.95
CA THR A 14 20.33 9.15 -16.66
C THR A 14 20.73 10.29 -15.71
N GLU A 15 20.75 10.04 -14.40
CA GLU A 15 21.14 11.01 -13.36
C GLU A 15 20.28 12.29 -13.32
N LYS A 16 19.13 12.30 -14.01
CA LYS A 16 18.15 13.40 -13.95
C LYS A 16 17.35 13.36 -12.66
N MET A 17 17.26 12.21 -12.02
CA MET A 17 16.68 12.01 -10.68
C MET A 17 17.74 11.39 -9.79
N THR A 18 17.97 12.02 -8.63
CA THR A 18 18.91 11.53 -7.60
C THR A 18 18.20 10.73 -6.54
N ILE A 19 18.95 10.02 -5.67
CA ILE A 19 18.39 9.36 -4.48
C ILE A 19 17.62 10.35 -3.59
N ARG A 20 18.17 11.58 -3.42
CA ARG A 20 17.48 12.64 -2.65
C ARG A 20 16.20 13.07 -3.34
N GLY A 21 16.24 13.36 -4.63
CA GLY A 21 15.05 13.75 -5.41
C GLY A 21 13.94 12.69 -5.37
N SER A 22 14.30 11.41 -5.49
CA SER A 22 13.34 10.31 -5.33
C SER A 22 12.72 10.28 -3.93
N ARG A 23 13.51 10.49 -2.88
CA ARG A 23 13.03 10.56 -1.48
C ARG A 23 12.13 11.77 -1.27
N ASP A 24 12.44 12.93 -1.85
CA ASP A 24 11.63 14.14 -1.73
C ASP A 24 10.25 13.94 -2.39
N ILE A 25 10.20 13.28 -3.55
CA ILE A 25 8.93 12.91 -4.21
C ILE A 25 8.15 11.90 -3.33
N ALA A 26 8.82 10.91 -2.75
CA ALA A 26 8.17 9.96 -1.84
C ALA A 26 7.60 10.65 -0.58
N ASN A 27 8.32 11.63 -0.02
CA ASN A 27 7.84 12.45 1.09
C ASN A 27 6.62 13.30 0.68
N LEU A 28 6.65 13.92 -0.50
CA LEU A 28 5.51 14.65 -1.04
C LEU A 28 4.26 13.75 -1.18
N LEU A 29 4.46 12.52 -1.67
CA LEU A 29 3.37 11.53 -1.74
C LEU A 29 2.79 11.24 -0.35
N VAL A 30 3.62 10.91 0.62
CA VAL A 30 3.16 10.49 1.96
C VAL A 30 2.59 11.66 2.76
N CYS A 31 3.16 12.87 2.61
CA CYS A 31 2.78 14.01 3.45
C CYS A 31 1.65 14.87 2.84
N VAL A 32 1.43 14.82 1.54
CA VAL A 32 0.48 15.71 0.85
C VAL A 32 -0.47 14.93 -0.05
N VAL A 33 0.06 14.15 -1.00
CA VAL A 33 -0.76 13.54 -2.07
C VAL A 33 -1.67 12.45 -1.51
N ILE A 34 -1.13 11.45 -0.79
CA ILE A 34 -1.95 10.38 -0.20
C ILE A 34 -2.96 10.92 0.82
N PRO A 35 -2.59 11.84 1.75
CA PRO A 35 -3.57 12.56 2.56
C PRO A 35 -4.69 13.22 1.77
N ALA A 36 -4.38 13.89 0.65
CA ALA A 36 -5.40 14.50 -0.20
C ALA A 36 -6.32 13.45 -0.83
N VAL A 37 -5.78 12.33 -1.35
CA VAL A 37 -6.58 11.20 -1.88
C VAL A 37 -7.52 10.65 -0.82
N ILE A 38 -7.05 10.48 0.42
CA ILE A 38 -7.86 9.98 1.52
C ILE A 38 -8.99 10.96 1.86
N VAL A 39 -8.68 12.24 2.04
CA VAL A 39 -9.72 13.26 2.33
C VAL A 39 -10.74 13.32 1.21
N ASP A 40 -10.29 13.35 -0.04
CA ASP A 40 -11.15 13.37 -1.23
C ASP A 40 -12.09 12.17 -1.29
N SER A 41 -11.61 10.96 -0.97
CA SER A 41 -12.43 9.74 -0.95
C SER A 41 -13.56 9.77 0.09
N PHE A 42 -13.42 10.57 1.14
CA PHE A 42 -14.45 10.79 2.15
C PHE A 42 -15.44 11.92 1.79
N CYS A 43 -15.19 12.68 0.72
CA CYS A 43 -16.10 13.72 0.23
C CYS A 43 -17.28 13.11 -0.54
N VAL A 44 -17.90 12.10 0.05
CA VAL A 44 -19.09 11.41 -0.45
C VAL A 44 -20.26 11.67 0.48
N GLU A 45 -21.49 11.65 -0.06
CA GLU A 45 -22.70 11.82 0.74
C GLU A 45 -22.80 10.72 1.82
N TYR A 46 -23.07 11.16 3.05
CA TYR A 46 -23.25 10.26 4.19
C TYR A 46 -24.50 9.40 4.03
N SER A 47 -24.37 8.12 4.29
CA SER A 47 -25.49 7.21 4.51
C SER A 47 -25.11 6.11 5.51
N HIS A 48 -26.09 5.60 6.23
CA HIS A 48 -25.88 4.44 7.12
C HIS A 48 -25.33 3.22 6.38
N ALA A 49 -25.75 3.03 5.12
CA ALA A 49 -25.23 1.96 4.26
C ALA A 49 -23.72 2.11 4.01
N LYS A 50 -23.24 3.31 3.65
CA LYS A 50 -21.81 3.58 3.45
C LYS A 50 -21.00 3.42 4.74
N LEU A 51 -21.55 3.80 5.89
CA LEU A 51 -20.87 3.58 7.17
C LEU A 51 -20.71 2.07 7.46
N LEU A 52 -21.77 1.28 7.19
CA LEU A 52 -21.70 -0.18 7.30
C LEU A 52 -20.68 -0.79 6.32
N GLN A 53 -20.69 -0.33 5.07
CA GLN A 53 -19.72 -0.73 4.06
C GLN A 53 -18.28 -0.41 4.47
N LEU A 54 -18.03 0.76 5.07
CA LEU A 54 -16.73 1.12 5.61
C LEU A 54 -16.29 0.17 6.75
N ALA A 55 -17.23 -0.21 7.63
CA ALA A 55 -16.98 -1.18 8.69
C ALA A 55 -16.71 -2.59 8.12
N GLN A 56 -17.42 -3.02 7.07
CA GLN A 56 -17.15 -4.27 6.37
C GLN A 56 -15.77 -4.26 5.71
N SER A 57 -15.40 -3.17 5.06
CA SER A 57 -14.05 -3.00 4.51
C SER A 57 -12.97 -3.04 5.59
N ALA A 58 -13.20 -2.41 6.75
CA ALA A 58 -12.30 -2.47 7.89
C ALA A 58 -12.12 -3.91 8.41
N PHE A 59 -13.21 -4.67 8.48
CA PHE A 59 -13.18 -6.08 8.88
C PHE A 59 -12.38 -6.95 7.89
N LEU A 60 -12.66 -6.85 6.57
CA LEU A 60 -11.91 -7.59 5.55
C LEU A 60 -10.43 -7.19 5.55
N SER A 61 -10.13 -5.90 5.70
CA SER A 61 -8.77 -5.38 5.78
C SER A 61 -8.02 -5.97 6.97
N ALA A 62 -8.63 -5.96 8.16
CA ALA A 62 -8.04 -6.53 9.37
C ALA A 62 -7.80 -8.05 9.22
N LEU A 63 -8.78 -8.77 8.67
CA LEU A 63 -8.69 -10.20 8.44
C LEU A 63 -7.57 -10.54 7.44
N GLY A 64 -7.53 -9.87 6.30
CA GLY A 64 -6.52 -10.13 5.27
C GLY A 64 -5.11 -9.76 5.72
N ILE A 65 -4.94 -8.64 6.45
CA ILE A 65 -3.65 -8.30 7.05
C ILE A 65 -3.24 -9.33 8.09
N ALA A 66 -4.16 -9.81 8.92
CA ALA A 66 -3.87 -10.86 9.91
C ALA A 66 -3.43 -12.16 9.24
N VAL A 67 -4.09 -12.58 8.16
CA VAL A 67 -3.68 -13.74 7.34
C VAL A 67 -2.27 -13.54 6.80
N ALA A 68 -1.96 -12.39 6.21
CA ALA A 68 -0.63 -12.08 5.68
C ALA A 68 0.43 -12.09 6.79
N MET A 69 0.14 -11.50 7.95
CA MET A 69 1.05 -11.47 9.10
C MET A 69 1.31 -12.88 9.66
N ILE A 70 0.29 -13.72 9.78
CA ILE A 70 0.44 -15.10 10.27
C ILE A 70 1.31 -15.91 9.30
N ILE A 71 1.01 -15.89 8.00
CA ILE A 71 1.77 -16.61 6.98
C ILE A 71 3.23 -16.14 6.98
N ALA A 72 3.45 -14.81 6.97
CA ALA A 72 4.78 -14.23 7.00
C ALA A 72 5.56 -14.59 8.27
N ALA A 73 4.92 -14.55 9.44
CA ALA A 73 5.54 -14.90 10.72
C ALA A 73 5.93 -16.39 10.80
N VAL A 74 5.15 -17.27 10.20
CA VAL A 74 5.43 -18.72 10.16
C VAL A 74 6.56 -19.03 9.19
N ILE A 75 6.48 -18.52 7.95
CA ILE A 75 7.43 -18.85 6.87
C ILE A 75 8.76 -18.11 7.06
N PHE A 76 8.72 -16.84 7.41
CA PHE A 76 9.90 -15.96 7.48
C PHE A 76 10.31 -15.61 8.91
N ARG A 77 10.13 -16.53 9.85
CA ARG A 77 10.44 -16.31 11.28
C ARG A 77 11.88 -15.83 11.55
N LYS A 78 12.84 -16.26 10.72
CA LYS A 78 14.27 -15.93 10.86
C LYS A 78 14.73 -14.83 9.88
N HIS A 79 13.84 -14.29 9.08
CA HIS A 79 14.13 -13.31 8.04
C HIS A 79 13.25 -12.05 8.26
N PRO A 80 13.69 -11.11 9.11
CA PRO A 80 12.85 -9.97 9.52
C PRO A 80 12.33 -9.12 8.35
N ILE A 81 13.17 -8.86 7.35
CA ILE A 81 12.79 -8.06 6.17
C ILE A 81 11.74 -8.79 5.34
N ASP A 82 11.90 -10.10 5.13
CA ASP A 82 10.92 -10.90 4.37
C ASP A 82 9.60 -11.03 5.13
N ASN A 83 9.67 -11.18 6.45
CA ASN A 83 8.49 -11.21 7.31
C ASN A 83 7.71 -9.89 7.18
N PHE A 84 8.38 -8.75 7.42
CA PHE A 84 7.76 -7.44 7.27
C PHE A 84 7.22 -7.22 5.84
N GLY A 85 8.04 -7.49 4.83
CA GLY A 85 7.68 -7.29 3.43
C GLY A 85 6.50 -8.16 2.99
N SER A 86 6.46 -9.43 3.44
CA SER A 86 5.36 -10.34 3.13
C SER A 86 4.08 -10.01 3.91
N ALA A 87 4.19 -9.50 5.13
CA ALA A 87 3.03 -9.08 5.92
C ALA A 87 2.34 -7.83 5.35
N PHE A 88 3.11 -6.86 4.80
CA PHE A 88 2.59 -5.55 4.42
C PHE A 88 2.71 -5.27 2.92
N SER A 89 1.56 -5.13 2.28
CA SER A 89 1.45 -4.81 0.85
C SER A 89 1.74 -3.33 0.56
N ASN A 90 1.97 -3.04 -0.72
CA ASN A 90 2.11 -1.67 -1.22
C ASN A 90 0.75 -1.03 -1.52
N ALA A 91 -0.16 -1.06 -0.54
CA ALA A 91 -1.52 -0.55 -0.71
C ALA A 91 -1.57 0.95 -1.06
N GLY A 92 -0.63 1.76 -0.53
CA GLY A 92 -0.58 3.21 -0.80
C GLY A 92 -0.10 3.55 -2.21
N PHE A 93 1.10 3.10 -2.58
CA PHE A 93 1.74 3.51 -3.86
C PHE A 93 1.24 2.73 -5.07
N ILE A 94 0.87 1.46 -4.90
CA ILE A 94 0.35 0.62 -6.00
C ILE A 94 -1.14 0.38 -5.82
N GLY A 95 -1.61 0.09 -4.61
CA GLY A 95 -2.98 -0.31 -4.37
C GLY A 95 -3.98 0.80 -4.69
N ILE A 96 -3.81 2.02 -4.18
CA ILE A 96 -4.71 3.13 -4.46
C ILE A 96 -4.82 3.39 -5.97
N PRO A 97 -3.71 3.63 -6.70
CA PRO A 97 -3.81 3.85 -8.15
C PRO A 97 -4.41 2.67 -8.93
N LEU A 98 -4.16 1.44 -8.46
CA LEU A 98 -4.70 0.25 -9.12
C LEU A 98 -6.20 0.12 -8.91
N VAL A 99 -6.69 0.34 -7.68
CA VAL A 99 -8.11 0.34 -7.36
C VAL A 99 -8.83 1.46 -8.12
N GLN A 100 -8.25 2.68 -8.18
CA GLN A 100 -8.80 3.77 -8.98
C GLN A 100 -8.94 3.39 -10.46
N ALA A 101 -7.92 2.72 -11.03
CA ALA A 101 -7.93 2.31 -12.43
C ALA A 101 -8.89 1.15 -12.72
N ALA A 102 -9.09 0.23 -11.78
CA ALA A 102 -9.90 -0.97 -11.95
C ALA A 102 -11.38 -0.76 -11.58
N LEU A 103 -11.64 -0.02 -10.49
CA LEU A 103 -12.97 0.11 -9.87
C LEU A 103 -13.48 1.57 -9.83
N GLY A 104 -12.62 2.54 -10.20
CA GLY A 104 -12.93 3.97 -10.17
C GLY A 104 -12.61 4.64 -8.83
N ASP A 105 -12.69 6.00 -8.83
CA ASP A 105 -12.28 6.81 -7.69
C ASP A 105 -13.09 6.55 -6.42
N LYS A 106 -14.37 6.21 -6.57
CA LYS A 106 -15.27 5.92 -5.44
C LYS A 106 -14.83 4.72 -4.61
N ALA A 107 -14.15 3.75 -5.21
CA ALA A 107 -13.66 2.57 -4.52
C ALA A 107 -12.52 2.88 -3.52
N VAL A 108 -11.83 4.02 -3.69
CA VAL A 108 -10.78 4.45 -2.75
C VAL A 108 -11.32 4.67 -1.34
N PHE A 109 -12.59 5.03 -1.19
CA PHE A 109 -13.26 5.10 0.11
C PHE A 109 -13.13 3.79 0.90
N TYR A 110 -13.25 2.64 0.23
CA TYR A 110 -13.10 1.32 0.84
C TYR A 110 -11.63 0.92 1.07
N MET A 111 -10.66 1.65 0.48
CA MET A 111 -9.24 1.43 0.76
C MET A 111 -8.74 2.07 2.06
N VAL A 112 -9.47 3.07 2.57
CA VAL A 112 -9.01 3.83 3.74
C VAL A 112 -8.73 2.94 4.94
N PRO A 113 -9.60 1.98 5.32
CA PRO A 113 -9.32 1.10 6.46
C PRO A 113 -8.05 0.28 6.31
N ILE A 114 -7.76 -0.26 5.10
CA ILE A 114 -6.54 -1.05 4.90
C ILE A 114 -5.28 -0.20 5.00
N VAL A 115 -5.31 1.01 4.43
CA VAL A 115 -4.18 1.96 4.52
C VAL A 115 -3.95 2.37 5.98
N ALA A 116 -5.02 2.63 6.74
CA ALA A 116 -4.96 2.98 8.16
C ALA A 116 -4.35 1.85 8.99
N LEU A 117 -4.91 0.63 8.87
CA LEU A 117 -4.45 -0.54 9.62
C LEU A 117 -3.02 -0.93 9.27
N MET A 118 -2.65 -0.90 7.99
CA MET A 118 -1.27 -1.17 7.57
C MET A 118 -0.30 -0.17 8.17
N ASN A 119 -0.58 1.14 8.11
CA ASN A 119 0.31 2.13 8.72
C ASN A 119 0.46 1.90 10.22
N MET A 120 -0.64 1.66 10.94
CA MET A 120 -0.60 1.40 12.38
C MET A 120 0.21 0.15 12.72
N LEU A 121 0.01 -0.95 11.97
CA LEU A 121 0.67 -2.22 12.22
C LEU A 121 2.14 -2.22 11.77
N GLN A 122 2.51 -1.47 10.74
CA GLN A 122 3.90 -1.28 10.35
C GLN A 122 4.70 -0.59 11.45
N TRP A 123 4.16 0.46 12.07
CA TRP A 123 4.81 1.16 13.17
C TRP A 123 4.83 0.38 14.49
N SER A 124 3.99 -0.60 14.67
CA SER A 124 3.96 -1.46 15.88
C SER A 124 4.63 -2.82 15.63
N TYR A 125 3.93 -3.73 14.98
CA TYR A 125 4.43 -5.08 14.66
C TYR A 125 5.65 -5.04 13.73
N GLY A 126 5.62 -4.20 12.69
CA GLY A 126 6.69 -4.12 11.70
C GLY A 126 8.02 -3.69 12.31
N VAL A 127 8.02 -2.64 13.14
CA VAL A 127 9.22 -2.20 13.87
C VAL A 127 9.73 -3.31 14.78
N LYS A 128 8.84 -3.96 15.53
CA LYS A 128 9.22 -5.08 16.41
C LYS A 128 9.87 -6.24 15.66
N VAL A 129 9.38 -6.54 14.45
CA VAL A 129 9.94 -7.62 13.62
C VAL A 129 11.35 -7.27 13.14
N ILE A 130 11.58 -6.03 12.71
CA ILE A 130 12.89 -5.59 12.20
C ILE A 130 13.92 -5.43 13.31
N THR A 131 13.53 -4.82 14.43
CA THR A 131 14.47 -4.51 15.54
C THR A 131 14.66 -5.67 16.50
N GLY A 132 13.76 -6.65 16.52
CA GLY A 132 13.74 -7.71 17.54
C GLY A 132 13.39 -7.22 18.95
N GLU A 133 13.20 -5.93 19.15
CA GLU A 133 12.95 -5.32 20.45
C GLU A 133 11.45 -5.22 20.76
N LYS A 134 11.12 -5.27 22.07
CA LYS A 134 9.77 -4.95 22.58
C LYS A 134 9.57 -3.43 22.67
N SER A 135 10.15 -2.67 21.75
CA SER A 135 10.02 -1.22 21.75
C SER A 135 8.57 -0.85 21.41
N ALA A 136 7.87 -0.27 22.37
CA ALA A 136 6.61 0.37 22.12
C ALA A 136 6.89 1.65 21.32
N VAL A 137 6.62 1.63 20.02
CA VAL A 137 6.58 2.87 19.23
C VAL A 137 5.50 3.75 19.86
N GLY A 138 5.91 4.92 20.35
CA GLY A 138 5.02 5.79 21.10
C GLY A 138 3.80 6.20 20.27
N LEU A 139 2.63 6.21 20.87
CA LEU A 139 1.35 6.66 20.27
C LEU A 139 1.51 8.03 19.55
N LYS A 140 2.49 8.85 19.97
CA LYS A 140 2.82 10.14 19.36
C LYS A 140 3.15 10.02 17.86
N HIS A 141 3.89 8.99 17.42
CA HIS A 141 4.23 8.82 16.00
C HIS A 141 3.01 8.49 15.12
N LEU A 142 1.98 7.84 15.68
CA LEU A 142 0.72 7.58 14.98
C LEU A 142 -0.10 8.87 14.81
N VAL A 143 -0.22 9.68 15.87
CA VAL A 143 -1.04 10.89 15.85
C VAL A 143 -0.48 11.96 14.93
N PHE A 144 0.85 12.07 14.81
CA PHE A 144 1.53 13.05 13.94
C PHE A 144 1.76 12.50 12.50
N ASN A 145 1.27 11.30 12.18
CA ASN A 145 1.35 10.77 10.83
C ASN A 145 0.31 11.48 9.93
N PRO A 146 0.73 12.11 8.80
CA PRO A 146 -0.19 12.82 7.90
C PRO A 146 -1.33 11.95 7.37
N ILE A 147 -1.07 10.66 7.10
CA ILE A 147 -2.07 9.69 6.66
C ILE A 147 -3.12 9.50 7.76
N PHE A 148 -2.70 9.34 9.03
CA PHE A 148 -3.64 9.17 10.13
C PHE A 148 -4.48 10.43 10.38
N ALA A 149 -3.86 11.60 10.31
CA ALA A 149 -4.57 12.88 10.39
C ALA A 149 -5.61 13.03 9.27
N SER A 150 -5.26 12.66 8.03
CA SER A 150 -6.19 12.72 6.89
C SER A 150 -7.38 11.77 7.03
N ILE A 151 -7.19 10.61 7.65
CA ILE A 151 -8.28 9.67 7.94
C ILE A 151 -9.25 10.26 8.95
N ILE A 152 -8.74 10.89 10.03
CA ILE A 152 -9.59 11.56 11.02
C ILE A 152 -10.36 12.72 10.39
N ILE A 153 -9.69 13.57 9.64
CA ILE A 153 -10.32 14.70 8.94
C ILE A 153 -11.37 14.19 7.95
N GLY A 154 -11.03 13.20 7.13
CA GLY A 154 -11.95 12.60 6.18
C GLY A 154 -13.17 11.98 6.85
N LEU A 155 -12.98 11.25 7.95
CA LEU A 155 -14.08 10.66 8.70
C LEU A 155 -15.02 11.74 9.28
N ILE A 156 -14.48 12.86 9.79
CA ILE A 156 -15.28 13.99 10.25
C ILE A 156 -16.08 14.57 9.08
N ILE A 157 -15.45 14.80 7.92
CA ILE A 157 -16.11 15.31 6.71
C ILE A 157 -17.24 14.38 6.30
N PHE A 158 -17.02 13.07 6.29
CA PHE A 158 -18.03 12.08 5.95
C PHE A 158 -19.20 12.08 6.95
N LEU A 159 -18.93 11.97 8.25
CA LEU A 159 -19.96 11.90 9.29
C LEU A 159 -20.79 13.18 9.41
N THR A 160 -20.21 14.32 9.11
CA THR A 160 -20.90 15.63 9.13
C THR A 160 -21.55 15.97 7.78
N ASN A 161 -21.36 15.13 6.75
CA ASN A 161 -21.77 15.40 5.38
C ASN A 161 -21.21 16.72 4.81
N ALA A 162 -20.07 17.20 5.33
CA ALA A 162 -19.47 18.45 4.92
C ALA A 162 -18.88 18.39 3.51
N GLY A 163 -18.59 17.17 2.99
CA GLY A 163 -18.03 16.97 1.65
C GLY A 163 -18.89 17.53 0.53
N SER A 164 -20.23 17.44 0.66
CA SER A 164 -21.18 17.99 -0.32
C SER A 164 -21.28 19.52 -0.30
N HIS A 165 -20.70 20.18 0.69
CA HIS A 165 -20.75 21.63 0.89
C HIS A 165 -19.36 22.28 0.75
N LEU A 166 -18.35 21.52 0.31
CA LEU A 166 -17.01 22.06 0.11
C LEU A 166 -17.01 23.09 -1.03
N PRO A 167 -16.34 24.24 -0.86
CA PRO A 167 -16.13 25.19 -1.95
C PRO A 167 -15.41 24.54 -3.13
N ASP A 168 -15.79 24.93 -4.36
CA ASP A 168 -15.21 24.36 -5.61
C ASP A 168 -13.68 24.44 -5.65
N ILE A 169 -13.11 25.50 -5.08
CA ILE A 169 -11.66 25.65 -5.01
C ILE A 169 -10.99 24.55 -4.18
N ILE A 170 -11.61 24.11 -3.09
CA ILE A 170 -11.08 23.04 -2.24
C ILE A 170 -11.22 21.70 -2.95
N SER A 171 -12.39 21.41 -3.50
CA SER A 171 -12.65 20.16 -4.24
C SER A 171 -11.71 20.02 -5.45
N SER A 172 -11.55 21.11 -6.25
CA SER A 172 -10.63 21.13 -7.39
C SER A 172 -9.17 20.91 -6.95
N THR A 173 -8.77 21.48 -5.80
CA THR A 173 -7.42 21.30 -5.26
C THR A 173 -7.19 19.86 -4.81
N LEU A 174 -8.15 19.26 -4.10
CA LEU A 174 -8.07 17.87 -3.67
C LEU A 174 -7.98 16.93 -4.88
N ASN A 175 -8.85 17.11 -5.88
CA ASN A 175 -8.83 16.32 -7.11
C ASN A 175 -7.49 16.47 -7.86
N GLY A 176 -6.96 17.69 -7.97
CA GLY A 176 -5.67 17.95 -8.60
C GLY A 176 -4.50 17.25 -7.89
N LEU A 177 -4.49 17.27 -6.56
CA LEU A 177 -3.50 16.56 -5.76
C LEU A 177 -3.68 15.04 -5.86
N SER A 178 -4.92 14.55 -5.83
CA SER A 178 -5.24 13.12 -5.95
C SER A 178 -4.77 12.54 -7.28
N ALA A 179 -4.90 13.29 -8.36
CA ALA A 179 -4.43 12.89 -9.69
C ALA A 179 -2.90 12.69 -9.79
N LEU A 180 -2.13 13.31 -8.90
CA LEU A 180 -0.67 13.13 -8.84
C LEU A 180 -0.25 11.78 -8.22
N ASN A 181 -1.14 11.09 -7.51
CA ASN A 181 -0.77 9.88 -6.78
C ASN A 181 -0.16 8.80 -7.68
N ALA A 182 -0.88 8.38 -8.72
CA ALA A 182 -0.42 7.32 -9.61
C ALA A 182 0.89 7.68 -10.35
N PRO A 183 1.04 8.84 -11.00
CA PRO A 183 2.28 9.22 -11.68
C PRO A 183 3.48 9.28 -10.74
N LEU A 184 3.37 9.99 -9.62
CA LEU A 184 4.50 10.19 -8.71
C LEU A 184 4.90 8.89 -8.01
N ALA A 185 3.93 8.08 -7.56
CA ALA A 185 4.21 6.78 -6.94
C ALA A 185 4.98 5.85 -7.89
N MET A 186 4.58 5.81 -9.15
CA MET A 186 5.24 4.99 -10.17
C MET A 186 6.64 5.51 -10.51
N LEU A 187 6.85 6.82 -10.58
CA LEU A 187 8.19 7.41 -10.78
C LEU A 187 9.14 7.04 -9.63
N VAL A 188 8.67 7.10 -8.39
CA VAL A 188 9.45 6.68 -7.21
C VAL A 188 9.79 5.19 -7.27
N LEU A 189 8.82 4.32 -7.56
CA LEU A 189 9.05 2.88 -7.70
C LEU A 189 10.03 2.55 -8.82
N GLY A 190 9.95 3.27 -9.94
CA GLY A 190 10.93 3.16 -11.03
C GLY A 190 12.34 3.53 -10.60
N SER A 191 12.48 4.58 -9.78
CA SER A 191 13.79 4.95 -9.23
C SER A 191 14.35 3.90 -8.26
N TYR A 192 13.50 3.25 -7.44
CA TYR A 192 13.93 2.15 -6.55
C TYR A 192 14.39 0.93 -7.35
N LEU A 193 13.69 0.60 -8.44
CA LEU A 193 14.13 -0.45 -9.37
C LEU A 193 15.51 -0.13 -9.97
N ALA A 194 15.76 1.14 -10.35
CA ALA A 194 17.02 1.57 -10.91
C ALA A 194 18.20 1.52 -9.91
N GLN A 195 17.91 1.63 -8.61
CA GLN A 195 18.90 1.50 -7.52
C GLN A 195 19.23 0.04 -7.20
N SER A 196 18.39 -0.90 -7.62
CA SER A 196 18.59 -2.32 -7.33
C SER A 196 19.63 -2.95 -8.25
N ASP A 197 20.43 -3.88 -7.72
CA ASP A 197 21.30 -4.74 -8.53
C ASP A 197 20.45 -5.81 -9.23
N ILE A 198 20.05 -5.51 -10.47
CA ILE A 198 19.14 -6.36 -11.26
C ILE A 198 19.70 -7.78 -11.42
N LYS A 199 21.03 -7.93 -11.61
CA LYS A 199 21.64 -9.25 -11.79
C LYS A 199 21.53 -10.09 -10.51
N LYS A 200 21.88 -9.55 -9.37
CA LYS A 200 21.74 -10.24 -8.08
C LYS A 200 20.27 -10.54 -7.77
N MET A 201 19.39 -9.62 -8.06
CA MET A 201 17.95 -9.77 -7.87
C MET A 201 17.41 -10.95 -8.70
N LEU A 202 17.72 -11.01 -9.99
CA LEU A 202 17.20 -12.05 -10.90
C LEU A 202 17.85 -13.43 -10.67
N THR A 203 19.02 -13.52 -10.04
CA THR A 203 19.67 -14.79 -9.72
C THR A 203 19.36 -15.33 -8.32
N SER A 204 18.64 -14.56 -7.48
CA SER A 204 18.34 -14.95 -6.11
C SER A 204 17.12 -15.85 -6.03
N ALA A 205 17.31 -17.16 -5.85
CA ALA A 205 16.23 -18.11 -5.59
C ALA A 205 15.38 -17.73 -4.37
N HIS A 206 16.00 -17.13 -3.36
CA HIS A 206 15.30 -16.68 -2.16
C HIS A 206 14.29 -15.55 -2.46
N LEU A 207 14.64 -14.58 -3.32
CA LEU A 207 13.72 -13.52 -3.73
C LEU A 207 12.54 -14.05 -4.54
N TYR A 208 12.73 -15.10 -5.36
CA TYR A 208 11.61 -15.79 -6.02
C TYR A 208 10.68 -16.45 -5.01
N TRP A 209 11.23 -17.10 -3.98
CA TRP A 209 10.44 -17.69 -2.90
C TRP A 209 9.61 -16.64 -2.15
N VAL A 210 10.23 -15.53 -1.75
CA VAL A 210 9.55 -14.39 -1.10
C VAL A 210 8.45 -13.85 -1.99
N SER A 211 8.73 -13.69 -3.30
CA SER A 211 7.75 -13.24 -4.28
C SER A 211 6.56 -14.20 -4.41
N THR A 212 6.84 -15.51 -4.44
CA THR A 212 5.79 -16.55 -4.51
C THR A 212 4.89 -16.50 -3.27
N VAL A 213 5.47 -16.40 -2.09
CA VAL A 213 4.69 -16.30 -0.85
C VAL A 213 3.84 -15.02 -0.87
N ARG A 214 4.43 -13.88 -1.24
CA ARG A 214 3.74 -12.58 -1.19
C ARG A 214 2.67 -12.42 -2.26
N LEU A 215 2.95 -12.85 -3.51
CA LEU A 215 2.11 -12.56 -4.67
C LEU A 215 1.17 -13.70 -5.06
N ILE A 216 1.38 -14.90 -4.54
CA ILE A 216 0.57 -16.07 -4.85
C ILE A 216 -0.03 -16.68 -3.59
N LEU A 217 0.79 -17.14 -2.64
CA LEU A 217 0.29 -17.87 -1.47
C LEU A 217 -0.62 -17.01 -0.60
N ILE A 218 -0.17 -15.82 -0.20
CA ILE A 218 -0.95 -14.92 0.66
C ILE A 218 -2.26 -14.50 -0.05
N PRO A 219 -2.25 -14.02 -1.30
CA PRO A 219 -3.50 -13.71 -2.01
C PRO A 219 -4.42 -14.91 -2.18
N ALA A 220 -3.89 -16.09 -2.52
CA ALA A 220 -4.73 -17.30 -2.70
C ALA A 220 -5.44 -17.71 -1.40
N VAL A 221 -4.71 -17.69 -0.26
CA VAL A 221 -5.31 -17.97 1.05
C VAL A 221 -6.32 -16.89 1.44
N THR A 222 -6.00 -15.62 1.17
CA THR A 222 -6.91 -14.50 1.43
C THR A 222 -8.18 -14.62 0.58
N LEU A 223 -8.05 -14.95 -0.71
CA LEU A 223 -9.17 -15.17 -1.63
C LEU A 223 -10.08 -16.30 -1.13
N LEU A 224 -9.48 -17.43 -0.75
CA LEU A 224 -10.21 -18.57 -0.20
C LEU A 224 -11.00 -18.20 1.07
N ILE A 225 -10.41 -17.41 1.96
CA ILE A 225 -11.10 -16.98 3.20
C ILE A 225 -12.21 -16.00 2.87
N PHE A 226 -11.94 -15.04 1.99
CA PHE A 226 -12.90 -14.01 1.61
C PHE A 226 -14.11 -14.58 0.86
N SER A 227 -13.96 -15.70 0.10
CA SER A 227 -15.05 -16.36 -0.60
C SER A 227 -16.19 -16.86 0.30
N PHE A 228 -15.92 -17.02 1.59
CA PHE A 228 -16.94 -17.43 2.58
C PHE A 228 -17.63 -16.24 3.27
N ILE A 229 -17.23 -14.99 2.94
CA ILE A 229 -17.76 -13.80 3.64
C ILE A 229 -18.68 -13.05 2.66
N PRO A 230 -19.99 -12.99 2.92
CA PRO A 230 -20.92 -12.29 2.07
C PRO A 230 -20.76 -10.77 2.25
N VAL A 231 -20.14 -10.10 1.32
CA VAL A 231 -19.95 -8.64 1.27
C VAL A 231 -20.19 -8.13 -0.14
N ASP A 232 -20.36 -6.82 -0.26
CA ASP A 232 -20.46 -6.14 -1.55
C ASP A 232 -19.20 -6.38 -2.42
N GLU A 233 -19.40 -6.58 -3.73
CA GLU A 233 -18.33 -6.91 -4.69
C GLU A 233 -17.25 -5.82 -4.73
N ASP A 234 -17.63 -4.53 -4.68
CA ASP A 234 -16.67 -3.42 -4.68
C ASP A 234 -15.79 -3.43 -3.43
N ILE A 235 -16.36 -3.78 -2.28
CA ILE A 235 -15.63 -3.88 -1.00
C ILE A 235 -14.67 -5.07 -1.05
N PHE A 236 -15.16 -6.23 -1.51
CA PHE A 236 -14.38 -7.44 -1.68
C PHE A 236 -13.19 -7.19 -2.61
N MET A 237 -13.45 -6.71 -3.82
CA MET A 237 -12.43 -6.46 -4.83
C MET A 237 -11.41 -5.40 -4.38
N THR A 238 -11.87 -4.32 -3.76
CA THR A 238 -11.00 -3.27 -3.22
C THR A 238 -10.03 -3.83 -2.18
N ALA A 239 -10.54 -4.54 -1.18
CA ALA A 239 -9.71 -5.13 -0.12
C ALA A 239 -8.76 -6.18 -0.70
N PHE A 240 -9.24 -7.05 -1.59
CA PHE A 240 -8.44 -8.10 -2.21
C PHE A 240 -7.33 -7.54 -3.09
N ILE A 241 -7.61 -6.56 -3.95
CA ILE A 241 -6.61 -5.90 -4.81
C ILE A 241 -5.53 -5.27 -3.93
N ALA A 242 -5.92 -4.50 -2.91
CA ALA A 242 -4.98 -3.84 -2.01
C ALA A 242 -4.05 -4.83 -1.28
N LEU A 243 -4.61 -5.94 -0.78
CA LEU A 243 -3.87 -7.01 -0.11
C LEU A 243 -2.98 -7.81 -1.06
N SER A 244 -3.31 -7.89 -2.35
CA SER A 244 -2.57 -8.64 -3.36
C SER A 244 -1.41 -7.86 -3.99
N THR A 245 -1.26 -6.56 -3.68
CA THR A 245 -0.14 -5.75 -4.18
C THR A 245 1.22 -6.26 -3.66
N PRO A 246 2.32 -5.97 -4.36
CA PRO A 246 3.67 -6.43 -3.97
C PRO A 246 4.10 -5.89 -2.60
N ILE A 247 5.32 -6.21 -2.20
CA ILE A 247 5.93 -5.72 -0.97
C ILE A 247 5.89 -4.19 -0.92
N GLY A 248 5.43 -3.65 0.20
CA GLY A 248 5.38 -2.21 0.44
C GLY A 248 6.76 -1.56 0.43
N ALA A 249 6.90 -0.42 -0.28
CA ALA A 249 8.15 0.34 -0.34
C ALA A 249 8.68 0.73 1.06
N ASN A 250 7.79 0.80 2.04
CA ASN A 250 8.13 1.13 3.42
C ASN A 250 9.14 0.15 4.05
N VAL A 251 9.20 -1.13 3.62
CA VAL A 251 10.18 -2.09 4.15
C VAL A 251 11.60 -1.57 3.98
N ALA A 252 11.92 -0.94 2.84
CA ALA A 252 13.23 -0.35 2.61
C ALA A 252 13.49 0.85 3.54
N VAL A 253 12.47 1.69 3.76
CA VAL A 253 12.57 2.83 4.70
C VAL A 253 12.83 2.35 6.12
N TYR A 254 12.10 1.34 6.59
CA TYR A 254 12.29 0.77 7.93
C TYR A 254 13.64 0.04 8.05
N ALA A 255 14.07 -0.71 7.02
CA ALA A 255 15.39 -1.31 7.01
C ALA A 255 16.50 -0.25 7.14
N GLN A 256 16.36 0.90 6.47
CA GLN A 256 17.32 2.00 6.58
C GLN A 256 17.28 2.69 7.94
N LEU A 257 16.10 2.89 8.53
CA LEU A 257 15.94 3.57 9.82
C LEU A 257 16.46 2.75 11.01
N TYR A 258 16.42 1.45 10.89
CA TYR A 258 16.77 0.52 11.98
C TYR A 258 17.99 -0.36 11.66
N ASP A 259 18.91 0.14 10.81
CA ASP A 259 20.18 -0.50 10.44
C ASP A 259 20.04 -1.93 9.91
N GLY A 260 18.92 -2.22 9.23
CA GLY A 260 18.69 -3.49 8.52
C GLY A 260 19.34 -3.52 7.14
N ASP A 261 19.24 -4.66 6.43
CA ASP A 261 19.77 -4.81 5.07
C ASP A 261 18.91 -4.03 4.05
N TYR A 262 19.14 -2.71 3.99
CA TYR A 262 18.48 -1.79 3.04
C TYR A 262 18.64 -2.22 1.57
N PRO A 263 19.84 -2.60 1.08
CA PRO A 263 20.00 -3.07 -0.29
C PRO A 263 19.13 -4.28 -0.62
N TYR A 264 19.05 -5.25 0.29
CA TYR A 264 18.19 -6.43 0.13
C TYR A 264 16.70 -6.03 0.14
N ALA A 265 16.29 -5.15 1.05
CA ALA A 265 14.91 -4.66 1.10
C ALA A 265 14.49 -3.99 -0.21
N CYS A 266 15.36 -3.16 -0.82
CA CYS A 266 15.13 -2.57 -2.13
C CYS A 266 14.98 -3.63 -3.23
N GLN A 267 15.80 -4.69 -3.21
CA GLN A 267 15.72 -5.80 -4.17
C GLN A 267 14.39 -6.56 -4.01
N ALA A 268 13.94 -6.81 -2.78
CA ALA A 268 12.67 -7.49 -2.51
C ALA A 268 11.46 -6.66 -3.01
N VAL A 269 11.45 -5.35 -2.76
CA VAL A 269 10.43 -4.43 -3.30
C VAL A 269 10.45 -4.44 -4.83
N ALA A 270 11.62 -4.28 -5.45
CA ALA A 270 11.77 -4.22 -6.89
C ALA A 270 11.34 -5.54 -7.57
N MET A 271 11.80 -6.69 -7.03
CA MET A 271 11.48 -8.02 -7.58
C MET A 271 9.99 -8.31 -7.52
N THR A 272 9.37 -8.11 -6.36
CA THR A 272 7.93 -8.34 -6.21
C THR A 272 7.11 -7.38 -7.06
N THR A 273 7.55 -6.12 -7.21
CA THR A 273 6.90 -5.14 -8.08
C THR A 273 6.96 -5.57 -9.56
N LEU A 274 8.09 -6.09 -10.03
CA LEU A 274 8.21 -6.59 -11.40
C LEU A 274 7.33 -7.82 -11.65
N ILE A 275 7.36 -8.80 -10.74
CA ILE A 275 6.55 -10.02 -10.86
C ILE A 275 5.06 -9.68 -10.75
N SER A 276 4.69 -8.66 -9.98
CA SER A 276 3.30 -8.23 -9.82
C SER A 276 2.65 -7.73 -11.11
N ILE A 277 3.43 -7.34 -12.11
CA ILE A 277 2.92 -6.97 -13.45
C ILE A 277 2.07 -8.11 -14.05
N ILE A 278 2.47 -9.36 -13.77
CA ILE A 278 1.78 -10.56 -14.27
C ILE A 278 0.82 -11.10 -13.21
N THR A 279 1.26 -11.16 -11.95
CA THR A 279 0.46 -11.83 -10.90
C THR A 279 -0.76 -11.04 -10.47
N LEU A 280 -0.72 -9.71 -10.44
CA LEU A 280 -1.87 -8.89 -10.05
C LEU A 280 -3.06 -9.06 -11.00
N PRO A 281 -2.91 -8.92 -12.34
CA PRO A 281 -4.01 -9.18 -13.25
C PRO A 281 -4.58 -10.62 -13.11
N LEU A 282 -3.71 -11.62 -12.94
CA LEU A 282 -4.15 -13.00 -12.74
C LEU A 282 -4.96 -13.17 -11.45
N MET A 283 -4.53 -12.55 -10.36
CA MET A 283 -5.25 -12.58 -9.08
C MET A 283 -6.59 -11.84 -9.15
N ILE A 284 -6.65 -10.69 -9.84
CA ILE A 284 -7.90 -9.95 -10.06
C ILE A 284 -8.89 -10.80 -10.87
N VAL A 285 -8.42 -11.45 -11.94
CA VAL A 285 -9.26 -12.38 -12.71
C VAL A 285 -9.69 -13.58 -11.87
N ALA A 286 -8.81 -14.16 -11.05
CA ALA A 286 -9.19 -15.24 -10.15
C ALA A 286 -10.27 -14.81 -9.14
N ALA A 287 -10.20 -13.57 -8.64
CA ALA A 287 -11.18 -13.02 -7.71
C ALA A 287 -12.55 -12.77 -8.35
N SER A 288 -12.62 -12.48 -9.66
CA SER A 288 -13.90 -12.28 -10.36
C SER A 288 -14.71 -13.56 -10.61
N PHE A 289 -14.17 -14.72 -10.27
CA PHE A 289 -14.87 -16.01 -10.33
C PHE A 289 -15.44 -16.46 -8.97
N VAL A 290 -15.23 -15.68 -7.94
CA VAL A 290 -15.61 -15.98 -6.56
C VAL A 290 -16.74 -15.06 -6.11
#